data_fa2d5b8675e50c2517665191e3ac87ca
#
_entry.id   fa2d5b8675e50c2517665191e3ac87ca
#
_cell.length_a   1.000
_cell.length_b   1.000
_cell.length_c   1.000
_cell.angle_alpha   90.00
_cell.angle_beta   90.00
_cell.angle_gamma   90.00
#
_symmetry.space_group_name_H-M   'P 1'
#
loop_
_entity.id
_entity.type
_entity.pdbx_description
1 polymer ?
#
loop_
_entity_poly.entity_id
_entity_poly.type
_entity_poly.pdbx_seq_one_letter_code
_entity_poly.pdbx_strand_id
1 'polypeptide(L)'
;MKDNTKVFEEYTIPKAVMTMALPSMLSMLINIVYNLADTFFVGQTGDSNQVAAVSVSMPLFLLFIATGNLFGVGGCAFVSRSLGEGRKDRVKTISAFCIYASIAVGLILGIIFFTLKNQILMLVGASENTLGLAADYLKWVALGAPSIVLS
;
A
#
# COMPACT_ATOMS: atom_id res chain seq x y z
N MET A 1 -18.16 -7.84 -15.02
CA MET A 1 -18.71 -7.99 -13.66
C MET A 1 -19.68 -9.17 -13.49
N LYS A 2 -20.06 -9.89 -14.55
CA LYS A 2 -20.97 -11.04 -14.47
C LYS A 2 -20.30 -12.38 -14.07
N ASP A 3 -18.98 -12.51 -14.21
CA ASP A 3 -18.32 -13.80 -13.98
C ASP A 3 -18.00 -14.10 -12.50
N ASN A 4 -17.80 -13.07 -11.68
CA ASN A 4 -17.39 -13.29 -10.27
C ASN A 4 -18.56 -13.79 -9.38
N THR A 5 -19.81 -13.47 -9.72
CA THR A 5 -20.97 -13.98 -8.98
C THR A 5 -21.19 -15.48 -9.21
N LYS A 6 -20.88 -16.00 -10.39
CA LYS A 6 -20.98 -17.43 -10.70
C LYS A 6 -20.02 -18.29 -9.88
N VAL A 7 -18.86 -17.74 -9.50
CA VAL A 7 -17.88 -18.44 -8.66
C VAL A 7 -18.46 -18.75 -7.28
N PHE A 8 -19.30 -17.86 -6.74
CA PHE A 8 -19.93 -18.06 -5.43
C PHE A 8 -21.22 -18.90 -5.48
N GLU A 9 -21.92 -18.92 -6.63
CA GLU A 9 -23.21 -19.61 -6.77
C GLU A 9 -23.06 -21.03 -7.32
N GLU A 10 -22.11 -21.29 -8.21
CA GLU A 10 -21.99 -22.55 -8.96
C GLU A 10 -20.81 -23.43 -8.53
N TYR A 11 -19.78 -22.88 -7.86
CA TYR A 11 -18.58 -23.65 -7.54
C TYR A 11 -18.65 -24.27 -6.15
N THR A 12 -18.09 -25.47 -6.02
CA THR A 12 -17.82 -26.07 -4.70
C THR A 12 -16.84 -25.18 -3.93
N ILE A 13 -16.99 -25.09 -2.62
CA ILE A 13 -16.20 -24.22 -1.73
C ILE A 13 -14.68 -24.31 -2.01
N PRO A 14 -14.04 -25.50 -2.13
CA PRO A 14 -12.62 -25.58 -2.43
C PRO A 14 -12.25 -24.97 -3.79
N LYS A 15 -13.08 -25.18 -4.81
CA LYS A 15 -12.83 -24.67 -6.16
C LYS A 15 -12.98 -23.14 -6.22
N ALA A 16 -13.97 -22.58 -5.53
CA ALA A 16 -14.14 -21.13 -5.42
C ALA A 16 -12.94 -20.48 -4.74
N VAL A 17 -12.47 -21.04 -3.63
CA VAL A 17 -11.30 -20.57 -2.90
C VAL A 17 -10.04 -20.61 -3.78
N MET A 18 -9.76 -21.72 -4.46
CA MET A 18 -8.61 -21.87 -5.34
C MET A 18 -8.64 -20.88 -6.51
N THR A 19 -9.81 -20.68 -7.11
CA THR A 19 -9.95 -19.74 -8.25
C THR A 19 -9.64 -18.30 -7.84
N MET A 20 -9.94 -17.90 -6.61
CA MET A 20 -9.66 -16.56 -6.11
C MET A 20 -8.27 -16.45 -5.48
N ALA A 21 -7.79 -17.51 -4.83
CA ALA A 21 -6.49 -17.50 -4.16
C ALA A 21 -5.32 -17.52 -5.16
N LEU A 22 -5.43 -18.26 -6.26
CA LEU A 22 -4.34 -18.42 -7.22
C LEU A 22 -3.86 -17.10 -7.84
N PRO A 23 -4.73 -16.21 -8.35
CA PRO A 23 -4.31 -14.89 -8.83
C PRO A 23 -3.71 -14.01 -7.74
N SER A 24 -4.24 -14.08 -6.51
CA SER A 24 -3.72 -13.32 -5.37
C SER A 24 -2.34 -13.81 -4.94
N MET A 25 -2.11 -15.13 -4.94
CA MET A 25 -0.79 -15.72 -4.67
C MET A 25 0.23 -15.33 -5.73
N LEU A 26 -0.14 -15.33 -7.00
CA LEU A 26 0.74 -14.89 -8.09
C LEU A 26 1.12 -13.41 -7.94
N SER A 27 0.16 -12.55 -7.62
CA SER A 27 0.42 -11.12 -7.36
C SER A 27 1.36 -10.93 -6.18
N MET A 28 1.20 -11.71 -5.11
CA MET A 28 2.08 -11.66 -3.95
C MET A 28 3.50 -12.16 -4.27
N LEU A 29 3.63 -13.22 -5.09
CA LEU A 29 4.92 -13.71 -5.57
C LEU A 29 5.66 -12.65 -6.40
N ILE A 30 4.97 -11.98 -7.31
CA ILE A 30 5.55 -10.88 -8.11
C ILE A 30 6.03 -9.76 -7.20
N ASN A 31 5.26 -9.41 -6.18
CA ASN A 31 5.64 -8.39 -5.19
C ASN A 31 6.91 -8.78 -4.41
N ILE A 32 7.02 -10.05 -4.00
CA ILE A 32 8.21 -10.56 -3.31
C ILE A 32 9.44 -10.49 -4.23
N VAL A 33 9.31 -10.93 -5.49
CA VAL A 33 10.40 -10.86 -6.47
C VAL A 33 10.82 -9.41 -6.72
N TYR A 34 9.86 -8.49 -6.83
CA TYR A 34 10.13 -7.06 -6.95
C TYR A 34 10.93 -6.53 -5.76
N ASN A 35 10.52 -6.82 -4.52
CA ASN A 35 11.22 -6.38 -3.32
C ASN A 35 12.63 -6.98 -3.20
N LEU A 36 12.80 -8.26 -3.61
CA LEU A 36 14.12 -8.89 -3.65
C LEU A 36 15.04 -8.22 -4.67
N ALA A 37 14.51 -7.94 -5.87
CA ALA A 37 15.26 -7.25 -6.91
C ALA A 37 15.66 -5.84 -6.48
N ASP A 38 14.74 -5.08 -5.87
CA ASP A 38 15.01 -3.74 -5.35
C ASP A 38 16.14 -3.77 -4.31
N THR A 39 16.03 -4.66 -3.32
CA THR A 39 17.07 -4.85 -2.29
C THR A 39 18.42 -5.27 -2.89
N PHE A 40 18.40 -6.12 -3.91
CA PHE A 40 19.61 -6.59 -4.59
C PHE A 40 20.29 -5.43 -5.35
N PHE A 41 19.54 -4.64 -6.11
CA PHE A 41 20.09 -3.49 -6.83
C PHE A 41 20.62 -2.41 -5.90
N VAL A 42 19.90 -2.09 -4.83
CA VAL A 42 20.37 -1.15 -3.81
C VAL A 42 21.65 -1.69 -3.14
N GLY A 43 21.71 -2.99 -2.84
CA GLY A 43 22.91 -3.62 -2.27
C GLY A 43 24.12 -3.60 -3.21
N GLN A 44 23.91 -3.66 -4.53
CA GLN A 44 25.01 -3.60 -5.52
C GLN A 44 25.66 -2.22 -5.65
N THR A 45 25.02 -1.16 -5.18
CA THR A 45 25.65 0.19 -5.20
C THR A 45 26.92 0.25 -4.37
N GLY A 46 27.14 -0.69 -3.44
CA GLY A 46 28.32 -0.77 -2.59
C GLY A 46 28.41 0.36 -1.54
N ASP A 47 27.45 1.25 -1.54
CA ASP A 47 27.39 2.38 -0.59
C ASP A 47 26.48 2.03 0.59
N SER A 48 27.10 1.75 1.72
CA SER A 48 26.40 1.44 2.97
C SER A 48 25.44 2.55 3.43
N ASN A 49 25.72 3.81 3.06
CA ASN A 49 24.86 4.93 3.41
C ASN A 49 23.55 4.91 2.63
N GLN A 50 23.57 4.48 1.36
CA GLN A 50 22.34 4.32 0.56
C GLN A 50 21.45 3.21 1.12
N VAL A 51 22.05 2.06 1.47
CA VAL A 51 21.31 0.95 2.09
C VAL A 51 20.71 1.38 3.44
N ALA A 52 21.49 2.11 4.25
CA ALA A 52 21.01 2.65 5.52
C ALA A 52 19.87 3.68 5.32
N ALA A 53 19.97 4.56 4.32
CA ALA A 53 18.94 5.55 4.01
C ALA A 53 17.62 4.93 3.63
N VAL A 54 17.63 3.88 2.79
CA VAL A 54 16.43 3.12 2.42
C VAL A 54 15.85 2.41 3.65
N SER A 55 16.70 1.77 4.46
CA SER A 55 16.28 1.06 5.68
C SER A 55 15.60 1.97 6.70
N VAL A 56 16.13 3.19 6.91
CA VAL A 56 15.54 4.20 7.80
C VAL A 56 14.20 4.72 7.24
N SER A 57 14.04 4.72 5.91
CA SER A 57 12.80 5.16 5.26
C SER A 57 11.70 4.08 5.25
N MET A 58 12.04 2.80 5.44
CA MET A 58 11.11 1.68 5.43
C MET A 58 9.93 1.82 6.41
N PRO A 59 10.10 2.20 7.69
CA PRO A 59 8.98 2.38 8.61
C PRO A 59 7.99 3.45 8.13
N LEU A 60 8.49 4.49 7.47
CA LEU A 60 7.67 5.57 6.93
C LEU A 60 6.85 5.09 5.72
N PHE A 61 7.46 4.30 4.85
CA PHE A 61 6.77 3.64 3.74
C PHE A 61 5.68 2.68 4.24
N LEU A 62 5.98 1.92 5.29
CA LEU A 62 5.02 1.01 5.92
C LEU A 62 3.79 1.75 6.46
N LEU A 63 3.96 2.99 6.93
CA LEU A 63 2.87 3.82 7.42
C LEU A 63 1.90 4.22 6.30
N PHE A 64 2.39 4.49 5.08
CA PHE A 64 1.54 4.71 3.91
C PHE A 64 0.75 3.44 3.54
N ILE A 65 1.42 2.28 3.52
CA ILE A 65 0.76 0.98 3.25
C ILE A 65 -0.29 0.67 4.32
N ALA A 66 0.02 0.87 5.59
CA ALA A 66 -0.92 0.63 6.68
C ALA A 66 -2.18 1.52 6.55
N THR A 67 -1.98 2.78 6.15
CA THR A 67 -3.09 3.70 5.90
C THR A 67 -3.94 3.26 4.72
N GLY A 68 -3.32 2.81 3.62
CA GLY A 68 -4.02 2.26 2.46
C GLY A 68 -4.83 1.02 2.84
N ASN A 69 -4.23 0.09 3.57
CA ASN A 69 -4.91 -1.12 4.07
C ASN A 69 -6.13 -0.80 4.96
N LEU A 70 -6.08 0.26 5.74
CA LEU A 70 -7.24 0.69 6.55
C LEU A 70 -8.47 0.92 5.66
N PHE A 71 -8.31 1.64 4.57
CA PHE A 71 -9.40 1.93 3.63
C PHE A 71 -9.70 0.74 2.70
N GLY A 72 -8.68 0.03 2.23
CA GLY A 72 -8.82 -1.12 1.35
C GLY A 72 -9.50 -2.29 2.05
N VAL A 73 -8.92 -2.82 3.09
CA VAL A 73 -9.45 -3.98 3.83
C VAL A 73 -10.74 -3.61 4.58
N GLY A 74 -10.76 -2.44 5.25
CA GLY A 74 -11.96 -1.94 5.92
C GLY A 74 -13.11 -1.71 4.95
N GLY A 75 -12.85 -1.07 3.81
CA GLY A 75 -13.83 -0.84 2.76
C GLY A 75 -14.37 -2.13 2.17
N CYS A 76 -13.50 -3.10 1.85
CA CYS A 76 -13.89 -4.41 1.37
C CYS A 76 -14.81 -5.16 2.33
N ALA A 77 -14.54 -5.11 3.63
CA ALA A 77 -15.38 -5.75 4.64
C ALA A 77 -16.80 -5.14 4.66
N PHE A 78 -16.90 -3.81 4.62
CA PHE A 78 -18.20 -3.13 4.57
C PHE A 78 -18.96 -3.38 3.24
N VAL A 79 -18.25 -3.37 2.13
CA VAL A 79 -18.84 -3.68 0.80
C VAL A 79 -19.37 -5.10 0.77
N SER A 80 -18.59 -6.08 1.22
CA SER A 80 -18.98 -7.49 1.26
C SER A 80 -20.24 -7.71 2.12
N ARG A 81 -20.29 -7.07 3.29
CA ARG A 81 -21.46 -7.13 4.17
C ARG A 81 -22.70 -6.49 3.54
N SER A 82 -22.55 -5.31 2.94
CA SER A 82 -23.65 -4.62 2.26
C SER A 82 -24.19 -5.39 1.05
N LEU A 83 -23.32 -6.11 0.34
CA LEU A 83 -23.71 -7.02 -0.74
C LEU A 83 -24.50 -8.21 -0.21
N GLY A 84 -24.05 -8.81 0.91
CA GLY A 84 -24.78 -9.92 1.55
C GLY A 84 -26.16 -9.50 2.08
N GLU A 85 -26.31 -8.24 2.50
CA GLU A 85 -27.59 -7.64 2.91
C GLU A 85 -28.48 -7.21 1.71
N GLY A 86 -28.01 -7.36 0.47
CA GLY A 86 -28.72 -6.95 -0.74
C GLY A 86 -28.78 -5.43 -0.98
N ARG A 87 -28.06 -4.63 -0.20
CA ARG A 87 -28.10 -3.15 -0.22
C ARG A 87 -27.11 -2.56 -1.23
N LYS A 88 -27.39 -2.71 -2.53
CA LYS A 88 -26.52 -2.24 -3.63
C LYS A 88 -26.21 -0.74 -3.60
N ASP A 89 -27.14 0.08 -3.13
CA ASP A 89 -26.95 1.53 -3.06
C ASP A 89 -25.87 1.92 -2.04
N ARG A 90 -25.80 1.21 -0.90
CA ARG A 90 -24.74 1.40 0.11
C ARG A 90 -23.35 1.04 -0.43
N VAL A 91 -23.26 0.03 -1.26
CA VAL A 91 -21.98 -0.38 -1.87
C VAL A 91 -21.35 0.74 -2.66
N LYS A 92 -22.14 1.43 -3.49
CA LYS A 92 -21.64 2.59 -4.28
C LYS A 92 -21.15 3.72 -3.38
N THR A 93 -21.91 4.05 -2.35
CA THR A 93 -21.57 5.12 -1.41
C THR A 93 -20.30 4.78 -0.62
N ILE A 94 -20.17 3.55 -0.11
CA ILE A 94 -19.01 3.10 0.65
C ILE A 94 -17.75 3.10 -0.24
N SER A 95 -17.84 2.54 -1.45
CA SER A 95 -16.72 2.52 -2.39
C SER A 95 -16.26 3.93 -2.76
N ALA A 96 -17.18 4.84 -3.05
CA ALA A 96 -16.86 6.22 -3.33
C ALA A 96 -16.19 6.90 -2.12
N PHE A 97 -16.73 6.70 -0.91
CA PHE A 97 -16.16 7.22 0.31
C PHE A 97 -14.73 6.72 0.53
N CYS A 98 -14.47 5.43 0.38
CA CYS A 98 -13.14 4.85 0.57
C CYS A 98 -12.13 5.44 -0.43
N ILE A 99 -12.52 5.61 -1.70
CA ILE A 99 -11.65 6.19 -2.73
C ILE A 99 -11.33 7.65 -2.40
N TYR A 100 -12.33 8.48 -2.13
CA TYR A 100 -12.10 9.90 -1.83
C TYR A 100 -11.34 10.09 -0.51
N ALA A 101 -11.66 9.30 0.51
CA ALA A 101 -10.99 9.37 1.80
C ALA A 101 -9.53 8.91 1.69
N SER A 102 -9.22 7.84 0.95
CA SER A 102 -7.84 7.37 0.74
C SER A 102 -7.01 8.41 -0.01
N ILE A 103 -7.56 9.04 -1.05
CA ILE A 103 -6.88 10.11 -1.77
C ILE A 103 -6.62 11.31 -0.85
N ALA A 104 -7.64 11.76 -0.11
CA ALA A 104 -7.51 12.91 0.80
C ALA A 104 -6.46 12.65 1.89
N VAL A 105 -6.51 11.49 2.53
CA VAL A 105 -5.54 11.12 3.58
C VAL A 105 -4.15 10.92 2.98
N GLY A 106 -4.04 10.30 1.80
CA GLY A 106 -2.78 10.14 1.08
C GLY A 106 -2.14 11.48 0.73
N LEU A 107 -2.93 12.46 0.28
CA LEU A 107 -2.46 13.83 0.03
C LEU A 107 -2.00 14.53 1.31
N ILE A 108 -2.78 14.46 2.38
CA ILE A 108 -2.43 15.07 3.66
C ILE A 108 -1.12 14.48 4.19
N LEU A 109 -1.01 13.16 4.22
CA LEU A 109 0.22 12.49 4.64
C LEU A 109 1.38 12.85 3.73
N GLY A 110 1.20 12.84 2.41
CA GLY A 110 2.22 13.24 1.45
C GLY A 110 2.74 14.66 1.71
N ILE A 111 1.87 15.62 1.95
CA ILE A 111 2.24 17.00 2.28
C ILE A 111 3.00 17.07 3.61
N ILE A 112 2.52 16.37 4.64
CA ILE A 112 3.18 16.34 5.96
C ILE A 112 4.59 15.76 5.82
N PHE A 113 4.74 14.62 5.13
CA PHE A 113 6.03 13.98 4.94
C PHE A 113 6.97 14.78 4.03
N PHE A 114 6.43 15.48 3.04
CA PHE A 114 7.21 16.35 2.17
C PHE A 114 7.75 17.57 2.92
N THR A 115 6.95 18.19 3.78
CA THR A 115 7.31 19.41 4.53
C THR A 115 8.19 19.11 5.74
N LEU A 116 7.90 18.04 6.48
CA LEU A 116 8.59 17.68 7.73
C LEU A 116 9.60 16.53 7.57
N LYS A 117 9.99 16.20 6.32
CA LYS A 117 10.88 15.06 6.01
C LYS A 117 12.13 14.97 6.89
N ASN A 118 12.83 16.07 7.09
CA ASN A 118 14.07 16.09 7.89
C ASN A 118 13.80 15.82 9.38
N GLN A 119 12.73 16.39 9.93
CA GLN A 119 12.37 16.19 11.33
C GLN A 119 11.90 14.76 11.58
N ILE A 120 11.09 14.22 10.65
CA ILE A 120 10.59 12.84 10.72
C ILE A 120 11.75 11.84 10.61
N LEU A 121 12.68 12.07 9.67
CA LEU A 121 13.85 11.20 9.48
C LEU A 121 14.78 11.22 10.70
N MET A 122 15.01 12.37 11.31
CA MET A 122 15.76 12.47 12.56
C MET A 122 15.10 11.70 13.71
N LEU A 123 13.78 11.77 13.82
CA LEU A 123 12.98 11.02 14.82
C LEU A 123 13.10 9.50 14.63
N VAL A 124 13.19 9.03 13.37
CA VAL A 124 13.33 7.60 13.03
C VAL A 124 14.79 7.13 13.17
N GLY A 125 15.75 8.04 13.41
CA GLY A 125 17.12 7.68 13.67
C GLY A 125 18.07 7.83 12.48
N ALA A 126 17.74 8.69 11.50
CA ALA A 126 18.65 9.00 10.41
C ALA A 126 19.88 9.74 10.95
N SER A 127 21.09 9.28 10.60
CA SER A 127 22.34 9.97 10.90
C SER A 127 22.58 11.12 9.92
N GLU A 128 23.47 12.07 10.27
CA GLU A 128 23.81 13.19 9.39
C GLU A 128 24.26 12.76 8.00
N ASN A 129 24.96 11.63 7.89
CA ASN A 129 25.46 11.09 6.62
C ASN A 129 24.35 10.45 5.77
N THR A 130 23.26 9.95 6.37
CA THR A 130 22.16 9.28 5.68
C THR A 130 20.96 10.20 5.47
N LEU A 131 20.89 11.31 6.21
CA LEU A 131 19.75 12.22 6.19
C LEU A 131 19.46 12.78 4.79
N GLY A 132 20.47 13.20 4.06
CA GLY A 132 20.33 13.74 2.71
C GLY A 132 19.73 12.72 1.74
N LEU A 133 20.31 11.52 1.70
CA LEU A 133 19.86 10.43 0.83
C LEU A 133 18.45 9.94 1.20
N ALA A 134 18.19 9.79 2.49
CA ALA A 134 16.87 9.42 3.00
C ALA A 134 15.81 10.50 2.71
N ALA A 135 16.16 11.78 2.81
CA ALA A 135 15.24 12.87 2.50
C ALA A 135 14.90 12.95 1.00
N ASP A 136 15.84 12.66 0.13
CA ASP A 136 15.57 12.59 -1.32
C ASP A 136 14.71 11.37 -1.68
N TYR A 137 14.98 10.22 -1.08
CA TYR A 137 14.13 9.03 -1.24
C TYR A 137 12.70 9.30 -0.73
N LEU A 138 12.57 9.84 0.47
CA LEU A 138 11.26 10.13 1.08
C LEU A 138 10.45 11.17 0.28
N LYS A 139 11.12 12.11 -0.37
CA LYS A 139 10.50 13.09 -1.27
C LYS A 139 9.73 12.42 -2.41
N TRP A 140 10.33 11.43 -3.06
CA TRP A 140 9.70 10.69 -4.15
C TRP A 140 8.57 9.79 -3.64
N VAL A 141 8.77 9.16 -2.50
CA VAL A 141 7.72 8.37 -1.82
C VAL A 141 6.53 9.24 -1.43
N ALA A 142 6.78 10.44 -0.88
CA ALA A 142 5.73 11.39 -0.51
C ALA A 142 4.92 11.89 -1.71
N LEU A 143 5.58 12.10 -2.86
CA LEU A 143 4.90 12.43 -4.11
C LEU A 143 4.02 11.28 -4.61
N GLY A 144 4.45 10.03 -4.41
CA GLY A 144 3.69 8.83 -4.71
C GLY A 144 2.63 8.45 -3.67
N ALA A 145 2.59 9.12 -2.52
CA ALA A 145 1.73 8.76 -1.38
C ALA A 145 0.23 8.59 -1.75
N PRO A 146 -0.41 9.46 -2.55
CA PRO A 146 -1.80 9.25 -2.94
C PRO A 146 -2.01 7.96 -3.71
N SER A 147 -1.07 7.58 -4.57
CA SER A 147 -1.14 6.34 -5.35
C SER A 147 -0.91 5.11 -4.46
N ILE A 148 0.02 5.19 -3.50
CA ILE A 148 0.33 4.12 -2.56
C ILE A 148 -0.86 3.85 -1.63
N VAL A 149 -1.50 4.91 -1.12
CA VAL A 149 -2.67 4.78 -0.22
C VAL A 149 -3.92 4.31 -0.97
N LEU A 150 -4.01 4.58 -2.28
CA LEU A 150 -5.14 4.15 -3.11
C LEU A 150 -5.01 2.69 -3.58
N SER A 151 -3.80 2.12 -3.62
CA SER A 151 -3.55 0.78 -4.16
C SER A 151 -3.92 -0.31 -3.17
#